data_fc41c016d380d69fefeab8a192a877c9
#
_entry.id   fc41c016d380d69fefeab8a192a877c9
#
_cell.length_a   1.000
_cell.length_b   1.000
_cell.length_c   1.000
_cell.angle_alpha   90.00
_cell.angle_beta   90.00
_cell.angle_gamma   90.00
#
_symmetry.space_group_name_H-M   'P 1'
#
loop_
_entity.id
_entity.type
_entity.pdbx_description
1 polymer ?
#
loop_
_entity_poly.entity_id
_entity_poly.type
_entity_poly.pdbx_seq_one_letter_code
_entity_poly.pdbx_strand_id
1 'polypeptide(L)'
;MESLREIIDRVLPLLSYDPQAPMLFSSELFLFLFAAFAFFYGFMRRTPALRIWYVIAFSLYFYYKSSGIYLLLLVGVSVSDFWIGRAIAHVGSRRAQRALVALSIAADLAVLGYFKYTNFFIEIARDLFGAGFLEFQNIFLPVGISFFLFQSLSYTIDIYRGSLKPVDRWGDYLFYLSFFPQLVAGPIVRARDFLVQIRQNPIAVSREMFGTGIYLITIGLFKKAVISDYISLNFVDRIFDDPALYSGMECLAAVYGYALQIYCDFSGYSDMAIGLALLLGFRFPKNFDAPYHSATITEFWRRWHISLSMWLRDYLYISLGGNRKGRLRTYFNLLVTMVLGGLWHGSNIRFLVWGVMHGVGLAVVHAFHELKKRFWPDGFTPSPALHWCGVGAAWLLTFHFVSFLWVFFRAEDMERSLEILRRVFVFGQPGEGFPLLVIPAVLIGLALQLFGARLFAAFVDAQERLPWAVQAVVLALVGGFILKMGPDGVMPFIYFQF
;
A
#
# COMPACT_ATOMS: atom_id res chain seq x y z
N MET A 1 -45.38 10.91 -4.97
CA MET A 1 -44.65 10.07 -3.99
C MET A 1 -44.16 8.85 -4.74
N GLU A 2 -42.84 8.70 -4.92
CA GLU A 2 -42.30 7.45 -5.42
C GLU A 2 -42.73 6.29 -4.52
N SER A 3 -43.15 5.18 -5.12
CA SER A 3 -43.54 4.01 -4.33
C SER A 3 -42.30 3.48 -3.60
N LEU A 4 -42.46 2.90 -2.42
CA LEU A 4 -41.35 2.23 -1.66
C LEU A 4 -40.61 1.23 -2.56
N ARG A 5 -41.29 0.64 -3.52
CA ARG A 5 -40.77 -0.30 -4.51
C ARG A 5 -39.78 0.38 -5.46
N GLU A 6 -40.12 1.57 -5.97
CA GLU A 6 -39.21 2.35 -6.84
C GLU A 6 -37.93 2.78 -6.12
N ILE A 7 -38.04 3.13 -4.83
CA ILE A 7 -36.84 3.43 -3.98
C ILE A 7 -35.98 2.18 -3.81
N ILE A 8 -36.60 1.05 -3.51
CA ILE A 8 -35.87 -0.24 -3.35
C ILE A 8 -35.18 -0.62 -4.67
N ASP A 9 -35.86 -0.53 -5.80
CA ASP A 9 -35.32 -0.89 -7.11
C ASP A 9 -34.17 0.03 -7.56
N ARG A 10 -34.10 1.26 -7.05
CA ARG A 10 -32.99 2.18 -7.28
C ARG A 10 -31.81 1.96 -6.29
N VAL A 11 -32.11 1.68 -5.04
CA VAL A 11 -31.10 1.58 -3.98
C VAL A 11 -30.43 0.20 -3.94
N LEU A 12 -31.20 -0.86 -4.19
CA LEU A 12 -30.68 -2.23 -4.12
C LEU A 12 -29.50 -2.50 -5.08
N PRO A 13 -29.48 -2.05 -6.33
CA PRO A 13 -28.32 -2.16 -7.23
C PRO A 13 -27.09 -1.43 -6.68
N LEU A 14 -27.25 -0.26 -6.06
CA LEU A 14 -26.13 0.50 -5.48
C LEU A 14 -25.48 -0.26 -4.30
N LEU A 15 -26.27 -1.02 -3.55
CA LEU A 15 -25.81 -1.79 -2.40
C LEU A 15 -25.33 -3.20 -2.75
N SER A 16 -25.67 -3.73 -3.92
CA SER A 16 -25.23 -5.04 -4.39
C SER A 16 -23.79 -5.00 -4.92
N TYR A 17 -23.15 -6.17 -5.02
CA TYR A 17 -21.83 -6.31 -5.63
C TYR A 17 -21.88 -6.03 -7.12
N ASP A 18 -20.97 -5.17 -7.57
CA ASP A 18 -20.70 -4.89 -8.97
C ASP A 18 -19.18 -4.94 -9.22
N PRO A 19 -18.68 -5.87 -10.04
CA PRO A 19 -17.24 -5.97 -10.33
C PRO A 19 -16.67 -4.72 -11.00
N GLN A 20 -17.49 -3.95 -11.72
CA GLN A 20 -17.07 -2.74 -12.43
C GLN A 20 -17.07 -1.49 -11.54
N ALA A 21 -17.77 -1.55 -10.40
CA ALA A 21 -17.88 -0.45 -9.45
C ALA A 21 -17.54 -0.88 -8.02
N PRO A 22 -16.28 -1.30 -7.74
CA PRO A 22 -15.86 -1.67 -6.40
C PRO A 22 -15.94 -0.46 -5.46
N MET A 23 -16.32 -0.69 -4.21
CA MET A 23 -16.39 0.38 -3.22
C MET A 23 -14.98 0.74 -2.74
N LEU A 24 -14.54 1.97 -3.04
CA LEU A 24 -13.26 2.54 -2.63
C LEU A 24 -13.47 3.68 -1.64
N PHE A 25 -12.42 4.04 -0.86
CA PHE A 25 -12.49 5.16 0.10
C PHE A 25 -12.75 6.52 -0.57
N SER A 26 -12.41 6.67 -1.84
CA SER A 26 -12.67 7.86 -2.64
C SER A 26 -14.08 7.91 -3.26
N SER A 27 -14.86 6.82 -3.17
CA SER A 27 -16.21 6.78 -3.74
C SER A 27 -17.23 7.55 -2.86
N GLU A 28 -18.16 8.26 -3.49
CA GLU A 28 -19.23 8.97 -2.78
C GLU A 28 -20.08 8.02 -1.93
N LEU A 29 -20.38 6.82 -2.46
CA LEU A 29 -21.12 5.80 -1.72
C LEU A 29 -20.41 5.41 -0.42
N PHE A 30 -19.08 5.23 -0.46
CA PHE A 30 -18.32 4.92 0.74
C PHE A 30 -18.38 6.06 1.76
N LEU A 31 -18.17 7.29 1.34
CA LEU A 31 -18.19 8.45 2.24
C LEU A 31 -19.55 8.59 2.92
N PHE A 32 -20.64 8.41 2.19
CA PHE A 32 -21.99 8.42 2.75
C PHE A 32 -22.22 7.27 3.75
N LEU A 33 -21.90 6.05 3.36
CA LEU A 33 -22.05 4.86 4.21
C LEU A 33 -21.15 4.94 5.46
N PHE A 34 -19.93 5.46 5.30
CA PHE A 34 -19.03 5.65 6.44
C PHE A 34 -19.56 6.71 7.41
N ALA A 35 -20.13 7.80 6.93
CA ALA A 35 -20.74 8.81 7.79
C ALA A 35 -21.90 8.22 8.61
N ALA A 36 -22.79 7.46 7.97
CA ALA A 36 -23.88 6.74 8.64
C ALA A 36 -23.32 5.70 9.65
N PHE A 37 -22.33 4.90 9.23
CA PHE A 37 -21.65 3.94 10.09
C PHE A 37 -21.03 4.61 11.32
N ALA A 38 -20.28 5.69 11.13
CA ALA A 38 -19.59 6.40 12.22
C ALA A 38 -20.59 7.03 13.22
N PHE A 39 -21.73 7.51 12.73
CA PHE A 39 -22.81 8.03 13.58
C PHE A 39 -23.32 6.93 14.54
N PHE A 40 -23.70 5.77 14.02
CA PHE A 40 -24.19 4.67 14.87
C PHE A 40 -23.07 4.05 15.73
N TYR A 41 -21.82 3.98 15.23
CA TYR A 41 -20.66 3.55 16.00
C TYR A 41 -20.48 4.35 17.28
N GLY A 42 -20.79 5.64 17.25
CA GLY A 42 -20.73 6.53 18.43
C GLY A 42 -21.50 6.01 19.63
N PHE A 43 -22.67 5.38 19.41
CA PHE A 43 -23.51 4.82 20.47
C PHE A 43 -22.96 3.51 21.03
N MET A 44 -22.08 2.80 20.29
CA MET A 44 -21.56 1.47 20.65
C MET A 44 -20.21 1.50 21.36
N ARG A 45 -19.61 2.70 21.55
CA ARG A 45 -18.26 2.87 22.13
C ARG A 45 -18.07 2.19 23.49
N ARG A 46 -19.13 2.10 24.30
CA ARG A 46 -19.10 1.53 25.66
C ARG A 46 -19.45 0.06 25.73
N THR A 47 -19.85 -0.55 24.63
CA THR A 47 -20.29 -1.96 24.56
C THR A 47 -19.36 -2.75 23.62
N PRO A 48 -18.24 -3.31 24.12
CA PRO A 48 -17.20 -3.90 23.28
C PRO A 48 -17.71 -5.00 22.34
N ALA A 49 -18.58 -5.88 22.82
CA ALA A 49 -19.12 -6.98 22.00
C ALA A 49 -19.94 -6.46 20.81
N LEU A 50 -20.87 -5.52 21.06
CA LEU A 50 -21.71 -4.93 20.01
C LEU A 50 -20.85 -4.17 19.00
N ARG A 51 -19.91 -3.35 19.50
CA ARG A 51 -18.95 -2.60 18.67
C ARG A 51 -18.15 -3.51 17.76
N ILE A 52 -17.59 -4.61 18.29
CA ILE A 52 -16.77 -5.56 17.52
C ILE A 52 -17.60 -6.13 16.37
N TRP A 53 -18.78 -6.65 16.64
CA TRP A 53 -19.62 -7.27 15.60
C TRP A 53 -20.17 -6.24 14.61
N TYR A 54 -20.46 -5.03 15.05
CA TYR A 54 -20.89 -3.93 14.17
C TYR A 54 -19.80 -3.54 13.17
N VAL A 55 -18.55 -3.41 13.65
CA VAL A 55 -17.40 -3.12 12.78
C VAL A 55 -17.11 -4.28 11.84
N ILE A 56 -17.18 -5.53 12.32
CA ILE A 56 -17.03 -6.72 11.47
C ILE A 56 -18.09 -6.73 10.35
N ALA A 57 -19.35 -6.49 10.69
CA ALA A 57 -20.43 -6.48 9.71
C ALA A 57 -20.20 -5.44 8.62
N PHE A 58 -19.82 -4.20 8.98
CA PHE A 58 -19.48 -3.16 8.03
C PHE A 58 -18.23 -3.51 7.19
N SER A 59 -17.20 -4.07 7.83
CA SER A 59 -15.97 -4.47 7.14
C SER A 59 -16.21 -5.60 6.13
N LEU A 60 -17.00 -6.59 6.49
CA LEU A 60 -17.37 -7.68 5.57
C LEU A 60 -18.26 -7.17 4.43
N TYR A 61 -19.17 -6.24 4.72
CA TYR A 61 -19.97 -5.58 3.68
C TYR A 61 -19.08 -4.76 2.72
N PHE A 62 -18.13 -3.97 3.25
CA PHE A 62 -17.14 -3.26 2.44
C PHE A 62 -16.37 -4.21 1.54
N TYR A 63 -15.92 -5.34 2.09
CA TYR A 63 -15.18 -6.34 1.33
C TYR A 63 -16.07 -7.07 0.30
N TYR A 64 -17.33 -7.34 0.64
CA TYR A 64 -18.32 -7.86 -0.31
C TYR A 64 -18.49 -6.91 -1.51
N LYS A 65 -18.61 -5.62 -1.29
CA LYS A 65 -18.70 -4.61 -2.36
C LYS A 65 -17.44 -4.52 -3.22
N SER A 66 -16.30 -4.96 -2.72
CA SER A 66 -15.01 -4.95 -3.45
C SER A 66 -14.66 -6.28 -4.10
N SER A 67 -15.11 -7.41 -3.55
CA SER A 67 -14.67 -8.76 -3.97
C SER A 67 -15.80 -9.80 -4.02
N GLY A 68 -17.04 -9.41 -3.83
CA GLY A 68 -18.18 -10.33 -3.93
C GLY A 68 -18.11 -11.50 -2.95
N ILE A 69 -18.38 -12.69 -3.46
CA ILE A 69 -18.42 -13.94 -2.67
C ILE A 69 -17.05 -14.30 -2.05
N TYR A 70 -15.95 -13.74 -2.53
CA TYR A 70 -14.61 -13.99 -1.97
C TYR A 70 -14.43 -13.48 -0.53
N LEU A 71 -15.43 -12.77 0.02
CA LEU A 71 -15.50 -12.53 1.46
C LEU A 71 -15.44 -13.85 2.26
N LEU A 72 -15.95 -14.96 1.70
CA LEU A 72 -15.90 -16.27 2.34
C LEU A 72 -14.47 -16.82 2.46
N LEU A 73 -13.59 -16.46 1.52
CA LEU A 73 -12.16 -16.78 1.61
C LEU A 73 -11.50 -16.08 2.81
N LEU A 74 -11.75 -14.78 2.98
CA LEU A 74 -11.28 -14.02 4.14
C LEU A 74 -11.74 -14.63 5.45
N VAL A 75 -13.02 -15.00 5.53
CA VAL A 75 -13.60 -15.67 6.71
C VAL A 75 -12.95 -17.05 6.91
N GLY A 76 -12.79 -17.84 5.85
CA GLY A 76 -12.15 -19.16 5.90
C GLY A 76 -10.70 -19.10 6.43
N VAL A 77 -9.88 -18.17 5.90
CA VAL A 77 -8.51 -17.92 6.39
C VAL A 77 -8.55 -17.51 7.86
N SER A 78 -9.51 -16.65 8.26
CA SER A 78 -9.63 -16.23 9.66
C SER A 78 -9.96 -17.38 10.61
N VAL A 79 -10.80 -18.32 10.18
CA VAL A 79 -11.13 -19.52 10.97
C VAL A 79 -9.93 -20.46 11.07
N SER A 80 -9.28 -20.74 9.93
CA SER A 80 -8.11 -21.62 9.86
C SER A 80 -7.00 -21.16 10.80
N ASP A 81 -6.54 -19.90 10.64
CA ASP A 81 -5.39 -19.40 11.38
C ASP A 81 -5.69 -19.06 12.84
N PHE A 82 -6.93 -18.74 13.17
CA PHE A 82 -7.36 -18.69 14.57
C PHE A 82 -7.15 -20.04 15.29
N TRP A 83 -7.61 -21.13 14.68
CA TRP A 83 -7.47 -22.46 15.29
C TRP A 83 -6.04 -22.98 15.26
N ILE A 84 -5.31 -22.75 14.16
CA ILE A 84 -3.88 -23.10 14.07
C ILE A 84 -3.08 -22.33 15.12
N GLY A 85 -3.31 -21.02 15.30
CA GLY A 85 -2.65 -20.21 16.32
C GLY A 85 -2.88 -20.72 17.74
N ARG A 86 -4.13 -21.13 18.05
CA ARG A 86 -4.45 -21.78 19.34
C ARG A 86 -3.74 -23.12 19.49
N ALA A 87 -3.76 -23.96 18.45
CA ALA A 87 -3.07 -25.24 18.46
C ALA A 87 -1.56 -25.10 18.71
N ILE A 88 -0.90 -24.13 18.03
CA ILE A 88 0.53 -23.83 18.25
C ILE A 88 0.82 -23.53 19.73
N ALA A 89 -0.03 -22.75 20.39
CA ALA A 89 0.18 -22.36 21.77
C ALA A 89 -0.06 -23.50 22.79
N HIS A 90 -0.94 -24.46 22.45
CA HIS A 90 -1.29 -25.56 23.37
C HIS A 90 -0.42 -26.82 23.21
N VAL A 91 0.22 -26.99 22.04
CA VAL A 91 1.08 -28.16 21.78
C VAL A 91 2.43 -27.96 22.44
N GLY A 92 2.83 -28.90 23.34
CA GLY A 92 4.10 -28.85 24.06
C GLY A 92 5.33 -29.20 23.20
N SER A 93 5.14 -29.91 22.07
CA SER A 93 6.24 -30.34 21.19
C SER A 93 6.66 -29.26 20.20
N ARG A 94 7.94 -28.86 20.23
CA ARG A 94 8.49 -27.90 19.25
C ARG A 94 8.42 -28.39 17.81
N ARG A 95 8.48 -29.71 17.58
CA ARG A 95 8.30 -30.30 16.24
C ARG A 95 6.87 -30.11 15.73
N ALA A 96 5.89 -30.37 16.58
CA ALA A 96 4.48 -30.17 16.23
C ALA A 96 4.14 -28.68 16.02
N GLN A 97 4.69 -27.78 16.85
CA GLN A 97 4.56 -26.33 16.61
C GLN A 97 5.11 -25.90 15.24
N ARG A 98 6.30 -26.42 14.83
CA ARG A 98 6.86 -26.17 13.51
C ARG A 98 5.97 -26.69 12.38
N ALA A 99 5.43 -27.89 12.54
CA ALA A 99 4.52 -28.47 11.55
C ALA A 99 3.23 -27.64 11.39
N LEU A 100 2.65 -27.17 12.48
CA LEU A 100 1.46 -26.30 12.46
C LEU A 100 1.74 -24.95 11.78
N VAL A 101 2.85 -24.30 12.11
CA VAL A 101 3.25 -23.06 11.42
C VAL A 101 3.52 -23.30 9.93
N ALA A 102 4.20 -24.39 9.60
CA ALA A 102 4.46 -24.75 8.20
C ALA A 102 3.14 -25.03 7.45
N LEU A 103 2.15 -25.64 8.12
CA LEU A 103 0.81 -25.85 7.55
C LEU A 103 0.10 -24.52 7.27
N SER A 104 0.09 -23.57 8.25
CA SER A 104 -0.50 -22.23 8.06
C SER A 104 0.18 -21.52 6.87
N ILE A 105 1.52 -21.48 6.86
CA ILE A 105 2.28 -20.85 5.76
C ILE A 105 1.96 -21.52 4.41
N ALA A 106 1.92 -22.84 4.36
CA ALA A 106 1.62 -23.57 3.13
C ALA A 106 0.19 -23.32 2.64
N ALA A 107 -0.79 -23.27 3.56
CA ALA A 107 -2.19 -22.99 3.23
C ALA A 107 -2.35 -21.56 2.67
N ASP A 108 -1.79 -20.54 3.34
CA ASP A 108 -1.84 -19.14 2.92
C ASP A 108 -1.12 -18.92 1.58
N LEU A 109 0.06 -19.55 1.42
CA LEU A 109 0.81 -19.48 0.15
C LEU A 109 0.13 -20.27 -0.97
N ALA A 110 -0.59 -21.35 -0.68
CA ALA A 110 -1.38 -22.09 -1.68
C ALA A 110 -2.56 -21.24 -2.17
N VAL A 111 -3.25 -20.55 -1.26
CA VAL A 111 -4.31 -19.59 -1.62
C VAL A 111 -3.73 -18.48 -2.51
N LEU A 112 -2.63 -17.86 -2.10
CA LEU A 112 -1.98 -16.83 -2.90
C LEU A 112 -1.49 -17.37 -4.26
N GLY A 113 -0.92 -18.59 -4.26
CA GLY A 113 -0.46 -19.30 -5.44
C GLY A 113 -1.57 -19.50 -6.46
N TYR A 114 -2.72 -19.97 -6.00
CA TYR A 114 -3.87 -20.21 -6.87
C TYR A 114 -4.41 -18.92 -7.46
N PHE A 115 -4.72 -17.92 -6.65
CA PHE A 115 -5.38 -16.72 -7.15
C PHE A 115 -4.45 -15.77 -7.91
N LYS A 116 -3.18 -15.68 -7.53
CA LYS A 116 -2.25 -14.70 -8.09
C LYS A 116 -1.25 -15.29 -9.08
N TYR A 117 -0.78 -16.52 -8.88
CA TYR A 117 0.37 -17.04 -9.65
C TYR A 117 0.05 -18.16 -10.61
N THR A 118 -1.17 -18.69 -10.68
CA THR A 118 -1.53 -19.78 -11.60
C THR A 118 -1.19 -19.42 -13.05
N ASN A 119 -1.67 -18.28 -13.55
CA ASN A 119 -1.43 -17.87 -14.92
C ASN A 119 0.05 -17.54 -15.19
N PHE A 120 0.76 -17.00 -14.23
CA PHE A 120 2.21 -16.78 -14.33
C PHE A 120 2.99 -18.09 -14.46
N PHE A 121 2.64 -19.14 -13.74
CA PHE A 121 3.27 -20.45 -13.90
C PHE A 121 2.89 -21.11 -15.21
N ILE A 122 1.67 -20.93 -15.71
CA ILE A 122 1.25 -21.37 -17.03
C ILE A 122 2.08 -20.68 -18.12
N GLU A 123 2.25 -19.35 -18.04
CA GLU A 123 3.09 -18.56 -18.96
C GLU A 123 4.52 -19.11 -19.00
N ILE A 124 5.16 -19.23 -17.83
CA ILE A 124 6.52 -19.80 -17.74
C ILE A 124 6.59 -21.21 -18.33
N ALA A 125 5.60 -22.06 -18.05
CA ALA A 125 5.60 -23.43 -18.57
C ALA A 125 5.45 -23.47 -20.10
N ARG A 126 4.65 -22.58 -20.68
CA ARG A 126 4.50 -22.45 -22.13
C ARG A 126 5.78 -21.96 -22.79
N ASP A 127 6.41 -20.93 -22.21
CA ASP A 127 7.58 -20.29 -22.80
C ASP A 127 8.85 -21.16 -22.67
N LEU A 128 9.07 -21.79 -21.53
CA LEU A 128 10.29 -22.56 -21.28
C LEU A 128 10.21 -24.02 -21.73
N PHE A 129 9.02 -24.64 -21.64
CA PHE A 129 8.84 -26.07 -21.87
C PHE A 129 7.96 -26.38 -23.08
N GLY A 130 7.49 -25.36 -23.82
CA GLY A 130 6.61 -25.57 -24.98
C GLY A 130 5.23 -26.14 -24.57
N ALA A 131 4.79 -25.95 -23.34
CA ALA A 131 3.55 -26.53 -22.81
C ALA A 131 2.30 -25.79 -23.33
N GLY A 132 2.16 -25.68 -24.65
CA GLY A 132 1.06 -24.99 -25.33
C GLY A 132 -0.33 -25.56 -25.05
N PHE A 133 -0.41 -26.77 -24.50
CA PHE A 133 -1.67 -27.40 -24.06
C PHE A 133 -2.24 -26.85 -22.77
N LEU A 134 -1.45 -26.08 -21.98
CA LEU A 134 -1.93 -25.40 -20.77
C LEU A 134 -2.66 -24.11 -21.16
N GLU A 135 -3.92 -23.99 -20.77
CA GLU A 135 -4.73 -22.81 -21.05
C GLU A 135 -4.70 -21.84 -19.85
N PHE A 136 -4.69 -20.54 -20.13
CA PHE A 136 -4.86 -19.52 -19.11
C PHE A 136 -6.22 -19.65 -18.44
N GLN A 137 -6.25 -19.49 -17.12
CA GLN A 137 -7.46 -19.64 -16.32
C GLN A 137 -8.10 -18.27 -16.08
N ASN A 138 -9.42 -18.21 -16.15
CA ASN A 138 -10.17 -17.01 -15.78
C ASN A 138 -10.34 -16.93 -14.25
N ILE A 139 -9.27 -16.53 -13.56
CA ILE A 139 -9.24 -16.45 -12.10
C ILE A 139 -9.41 -14.98 -11.70
N PHE A 140 -10.52 -14.68 -11.00
CA PHE A 140 -10.71 -13.37 -10.38
C PHE A 140 -9.75 -13.23 -9.18
N LEU A 141 -8.92 -12.19 -9.16
CA LEU A 141 -8.02 -11.89 -8.04
C LEU A 141 -8.78 -11.12 -6.96
N PRO A 142 -9.06 -11.71 -5.77
CA PRO A 142 -9.76 -10.99 -4.71
C PRO A 142 -8.94 -9.82 -4.21
N VAL A 143 -9.57 -8.67 -4.11
CA VAL A 143 -8.92 -7.42 -3.71
C VAL A 143 -8.34 -7.55 -2.30
N GLY A 144 -7.09 -7.13 -2.10
CA GLY A 144 -6.42 -7.17 -0.79
C GLY A 144 -5.97 -8.56 -0.31
N ILE A 145 -6.09 -9.63 -1.13
CA ILE A 145 -5.69 -10.99 -0.74
C ILE A 145 -4.26 -11.05 -0.20
N SER A 146 -3.32 -10.39 -0.84
CA SER A 146 -1.91 -10.35 -0.42
C SER A 146 -1.73 -9.63 0.93
N PHE A 147 -2.57 -8.64 1.24
CA PHE A 147 -2.49 -7.87 2.49
C PHE A 147 -2.99 -8.68 3.67
N PHE A 148 -4.19 -9.25 3.59
CA PHE A 148 -4.72 -10.01 4.72
C PHE A 148 -3.98 -11.33 4.96
N LEU A 149 -3.43 -11.98 3.92
CA LEU A 149 -2.57 -13.15 4.09
C LEU A 149 -1.25 -12.81 4.80
N PHE A 150 -0.64 -11.66 4.50
CA PHE A 150 0.55 -11.21 5.25
C PHE A 150 0.24 -10.91 6.72
N GLN A 151 -0.94 -10.37 7.00
CA GLN A 151 -1.40 -10.17 8.37
C GLN A 151 -1.61 -11.50 9.08
N SER A 152 -2.25 -12.47 8.43
CA SER A 152 -2.49 -13.81 8.94
C SER A 152 -1.19 -14.57 9.21
N LEU A 153 -0.27 -14.61 8.24
CA LEU A 153 1.07 -15.18 8.41
C LEU A 153 1.82 -14.57 9.60
N SER A 154 1.74 -13.24 9.77
CA SER A 154 2.42 -12.59 10.90
C SER A 154 1.86 -13.05 12.25
N TYR A 155 0.55 -13.30 12.36
CA TYR A 155 -0.10 -13.78 13.57
C TYR A 155 0.40 -15.16 13.98
N THR A 156 0.34 -16.14 13.08
CA THR A 156 0.76 -17.51 13.36
C THR A 156 2.26 -17.65 13.63
N ILE A 157 3.09 -16.90 12.88
CA ILE A 157 4.54 -16.85 13.09
C ILE A 157 4.88 -16.19 14.44
N ASP A 158 4.23 -15.09 14.82
CA ASP A 158 4.49 -14.40 16.09
C ASP A 158 4.08 -15.26 17.30
N ILE A 159 3.01 -16.04 17.21
CA ILE A 159 2.65 -17.03 18.25
C ILE A 159 3.74 -18.10 18.35
N TYR A 160 4.19 -18.67 17.23
CA TYR A 160 5.27 -19.66 17.23
C TYR A 160 6.57 -19.13 17.82
N ARG A 161 6.91 -17.85 17.58
CA ARG A 161 8.07 -17.17 18.15
C ARG A 161 7.89 -16.84 19.63
N GLY A 162 6.68 -16.93 20.18
CA GLY A 162 6.36 -16.56 21.55
C GLY A 162 6.25 -15.06 21.79
N SER A 163 6.24 -14.26 20.72
CA SER A 163 6.07 -12.80 20.79
C SER A 163 4.62 -12.34 20.87
N LEU A 164 3.67 -13.22 20.61
CA LEU A 164 2.23 -12.99 20.70
C LEU A 164 1.54 -14.19 21.37
N LYS A 165 0.57 -13.93 22.25
CA LYS A 165 -0.36 -14.95 22.74
C LYS A 165 -1.54 -15.06 21.76
N PRO A 166 -2.07 -16.27 21.51
CA PRO A 166 -3.26 -16.42 20.68
C PRO A 166 -4.44 -15.69 21.30
N VAL A 167 -5.31 -15.15 20.47
CA VAL A 167 -6.56 -14.54 20.96
C VAL A 167 -7.55 -15.61 21.42
N ASP A 168 -8.34 -15.27 22.45
CA ASP A 168 -9.31 -16.21 23.02
C ASP A 168 -10.60 -16.33 22.21
N ARG A 169 -10.98 -15.29 21.48
CA ARG A 169 -12.24 -15.20 20.74
C ARG A 169 -11.99 -15.00 19.26
N TRP A 170 -12.60 -15.84 18.44
CA TRP A 170 -12.52 -15.73 17.00
C TRP A 170 -12.98 -14.37 16.47
N GLY A 171 -14.01 -13.77 17.06
CA GLY A 171 -14.47 -12.43 16.65
C GLY A 171 -13.39 -11.34 16.78
N ASP A 172 -12.46 -11.43 17.73
CA ASP A 172 -11.35 -10.47 17.84
C ASP A 172 -10.34 -10.66 16.69
N TYR A 173 -10.09 -11.92 16.31
CA TYR A 173 -9.21 -12.23 15.19
C TYR A 173 -9.84 -11.85 13.85
N LEU A 174 -11.14 -12.16 13.66
CA LEU A 174 -11.88 -11.74 12.48
C LEU A 174 -11.93 -10.22 12.36
N PHE A 175 -12.16 -9.49 13.48
CA PHE A 175 -12.06 -8.02 13.48
C PHE A 175 -10.71 -7.55 12.97
N TYR A 176 -9.62 -8.10 13.53
CA TYR A 176 -8.26 -7.75 13.13
C TYR A 176 -8.04 -7.96 11.62
N LEU A 177 -8.41 -9.14 11.11
CA LEU A 177 -8.13 -9.50 9.73
C LEU A 177 -9.04 -8.77 8.74
N SER A 178 -10.31 -8.51 9.12
CA SER A 178 -11.31 -7.89 8.23
C SER A 178 -11.42 -6.37 8.35
N PHE A 179 -10.73 -5.72 9.30
CA PHE A 179 -10.91 -4.29 9.59
C PHE A 179 -10.72 -3.44 8.33
N PHE A 180 -11.83 -2.88 7.82
CA PHE A 180 -11.91 -2.29 6.49
C PHE A 180 -10.84 -1.23 6.17
N PRO A 181 -10.35 -0.38 7.12
CA PRO A 181 -9.35 0.61 6.77
C PRO A 181 -8.01 0.02 6.31
N GLN A 182 -7.63 -1.17 6.81
CA GLN A 182 -6.37 -1.83 6.43
C GLN A 182 -6.54 -2.92 5.36
N LEU A 183 -7.77 -3.44 5.18
CA LEU A 183 -8.04 -4.71 4.52
C LEU A 183 -7.59 -4.76 3.06
N VAL A 184 -7.77 -3.68 2.32
CA VAL A 184 -7.58 -3.65 0.86
C VAL A 184 -6.16 -3.26 0.48
N ALA A 185 -5.69 -2.10 0.94
CA ALA A 185 -4.36 -1.56 0.67
C ALA A 185 -3.88 -0.59 1.77
N GLY A 186 -4.42 -0.72 2.97
CA GLY A 186 -3.95 0.03 4.14
C GLY A 186 -2.56 -0.41 4.61
N PRO A 187 -2.01 0.21 5.65
CA PRO A 187 -0.80 -0.28 6.28
C PRO A 187 -0.93 -1.73 6.72
N ILE A 188 0.10 -2.55 6.52
CA ILE A 188 0.13 -3.94 7.02
C ILE A 188 0.35 -3.89 8.54
N VAL A 189 -0.77 -3.83 9.29
CA VAL A 189 -0.74 -3.72 10.74
C VAL A 189 -0.53 -5.09 11.36
N ARG A 190 0.35 -5.19 12.35
CA ARG A 190 0.65 -6.46 13.02
C ARG A 190 -0.35 -6.78 14.11
N ALA A 191 -0.66 -8.05 14.26
CA ALA A 191 -1.58 -8.53 15.28
C ALA A 191 -1.20 -8.05 16.70
N ARG A 192 0.08 -8.11 17.06
CA ARG A 192 0.59 -7.69 18.37
C ARG A 192 0.34 -6.21 18.68
N ASP A 193 0.31 -5.34 17.66
CA ASP A 193 0.18 -3.89 17.81
C ASP A 193 -1.31 -3.46 17.78
N PHE A 194 -2.17 -4.27 17.15
CA PHE A 194 -3.57 -3.94 16.92
C PHE A 194 -4.54 -4.63 17.88
N LEU A 195 -4.35 -5.93 18.19
CA LEU A 195 -5.27 -6.71 19.00
C LEU A 195 -5.48 -6.11 20.41
N VAL A 196 -4.45 -5.48 20.96
CA VAL A 196 -4.53 -4.81 22.27
C VAL A 196 -5.48 -3.61 22.27
N GLN A 197 -5.78 -3.04 21.10
CA GLN A 197 -6.66 -1.89 20.97
C GLN A 197 -8.15 -2.29 20.88
N ILE A 198 -8.46 -3.48 20.35
CA ILE A 198 -9.82 -3.90 20.00
C ILE A 198 -10.74 -3.91 21.24
N ARG A 199 -10.21 -4.34 22.41
CA ARG A 199 -10.99 -4.48 23.65
C ARG A 199 -10.90 -3.32 24.60
N GLN A 200 -10.29 -2.21 24.22
CA GLN A 200 -10.32 -1.01 25.04
C GLN A 200 -11.77 -0.56 25.31
N ASN A 201 -12.07 -0.16 26.56
CA ASN A 201 -13.41 0.25 26.96
C ASN A 201 -13.40 1.36 28.02
N PRO A 202 -14.01 2.53 27.74
CA PRO A 202 -14.54 2.91 26.43
C PRO A 202 -13.40 3.14 25.42
N ILE A 203 -13.67 2.91 24.15
CA ILE A 203 -12.76 3.37 23.11
C ILE A 203 -12.94 4.90 22.99
N ALA A 204 -11.84 5.64 23.16
CA ALA A 204 -11.86 7.08 23.17
C ALA A 204 -11.27 7.64 21.87
N VAL A 205 -11.96 8.61 21.28
CA VAL A 205 -11.44 9.43 20.19
C VAL A 205 -11.15 10.80 20.79
N SER A 206 -9.86 11.13 20.94
CA SER A 206 -9.46 12.46 21.40
C SER A 206 -9.74 13.53 20.32
N ARG A 207 -9.78 14.81 20.72
CA ARG A 207 -9.89 15.92 19.76
C ARG A 207 -8.75 15.89 18.73
N GLU A 208 -7.54 15.58 19.18
CA GLU A 208 -6.38 15.41 18.33
C GLU A 208 -6.56 14.26 17.32
N MET A 209 -7.03 13.08 17.76
CA MET A 209 -7.31 11.94 16.87
C MET A 209 -8.36 12.30 15.83
N PHE A 210 -9.43 12.98 16.24
CA PHE A 210 -10.48 13.41 15.34
C PHE A 210 -9.95 14.39 14.29
N GLY A 211 -9.24 15.44 14.70
CA GLY A 211 -8.69 16.43 13.79
C GLY A 211 -7.63 15.86 12.85
N THR A 212 -6.69 15.06 13.38
CA THR A 212 -5.71 14.35 12.57
C THR A 212 -6.40 13.40 11.58
N GLY A 213 -7.45 12.68 12.00
CA GLY A 213 -8.22 11.78 11.16
C GLY A 213 -8.87 12.50 9.97
N ILE A 214 -9.55 13.60 10.22
CA ILE A 214 -10.16 14.44 9.16
C ILE A 214 -9.09 14.99 8.21
N TYR A 215 -7.98 15.51 8.75
CA TYR A 215 -6.85 15.98 7.91
C TYR A 215 -6.34 14.89 6.98
N LEU A 216 -6.06 13.70 7.53
CA LEU A 216 -5.51 12.59 6.75
C LEU A 216 -6.47 12.09 5.67
N ILE A 217 -7.77 12.03 5.96
CA ILE A 217 -8.77 11.69 4.94
C ILE A 217 -8.79 12.75 3.84
N THR A 218 -8.83 14.03 4.20
CA THR A 218 -8.90 15.13 3.25
C THR A 218 -7.67 15.21 2.36
N ILE A 219 -6.46 15.16 2.95
CA ILE A 219 -5.21 15.20 2.17
C ILE A 219 -5.02 13.92 1.35
N GLY A 220 -5.49 12.77 1.85
CA GLY A 220 -5.48 11.51 1.14
C GLY A 220 -6.37 11.54 -0.11
N LEU A 221 -7.59 12.04 0.02
CA LEU A 221 -8.49 12.27 -1.12
C LEU A 221 -7.89 13.26 -2.13
N PHE A 222 -7.30 14.36 -1.65
CA PHE A 222 -6.65 15.34 -2.51
C PHE A 222 -5.47 14.73 -3.29
N LYS A 223 -4.60 13.98 -2.63
CA LYS A 223 -3.50 13.27 -3.29
C LYS A 223 -4.01 12.29 -4.35
N LYS A 224 -5.05 11.51 -4.05
CA LYS A 224 -5.62 10.52 -4.95
C LYS A 224 -6.32 11.19 -6.12
N ALA A 225 -7.38 11.96 -5.87
CA ALA A 225 -8.27 12.45 -6.92
C ALA A 225 -7.68 13.63 -7.71
N VAL A 226 -7.00 14.58 -7.03
CA VAL A 226 -6.54 15.83 -7.67
C VAL A 226 -5.14 15.72 -8.25
N ILE A 227 -4.25 14.91 -7.64
CA ILE A 227 -2.87 14.79 -8.12
C ILE A 227 -2.70 13.51 -8.92
N SER A 228 -2.88 12.35 -8.27
CA SER A 228 -2.56 11.06 -8.87
C SER A 228 -3.40 10.78 -10.10
N ASP A 229 -4.72 10.80 -9.97
CA ASP A 229 -5.62 10.44 -11.06
C ASP A 229 -5.57 11.46 -12.20
N TYR A 230 -5.39 12.75 -11.87
CA TYR A 230 -5.24 13.77 -12.89
C TYR A 230 -3.97 13.59 -13.71
N ILE A 231 -2.82 13.35 -13.08
CA ILE A 231 -1.54 13.12 -13.77
C ILE A 231 -1.61 11.83 -14.60
N SER A 232 -2.24 10.77 -14.05
CA SER A 232 -2.45 9.49 -14.73
C SER A 232 -3.16 9.70 -16.08
N LEU A 233 -4.41 10.15 -16.03
CA LEU A 233 -5.29 10.24 -17.19
C LEU A 233 -4.83 11.24 -18.26
N ASN A 234 -4.25 12.36 -17.83
CA ASN A 234 -3.93 13.45 -18.74
C ASN A 234 -2.51 13.43 -19.26
N PHE A 235 -1.63 12.59 -18.70
CA PHE A 235 -0.23 12.62 -19.09
C PHE A 235 0.44 11.25 -19.08
N VAL A 236 0.54 10.60 -17.91
CA VAL A 236 1.36 9.39 -17.75
C VAL A 236 0.83 8.23 -18.58
N ASP A 237 -0.48 7.93 -18.47
CA ASP A 237 -1.06 6.77 -19.15
C ASP A 237 -0.91 6.87 -20.66
N ARG A 238 -1.14 8.05 -21.24
CA ARG A 238 -1.00 8.29 -22.68
C ARG A 238 0.40 7.97 -23.21
N ILE A 239 1.43 8.38 -22.44
CA ILE A 239 2.83 8.17 -22.85
C ILE A 239 3.25 6.71 -22.62
N PHE A 240 2.79 6.09 -21.53
CA PHE A 240 3.11 4.69 -21.27
C PHE A 240 2.38 3.74 -22.21
N ASP A 241 1.20 4.11 -22.71
CA ASP A 241 0.44 3.29 -23.66
C ASP A 241 1.02 3.35 -25.08
N ASP A 242 1.54 4.52 -25.53
CA ASP A 242 2.21 4.65 -26.82
C ASP A 242 3.39 5.65 -26.77
N PRO A 243 4.56 5.23 -26.25
CA PRO A 243 5.72 6.09 -26.12
C PRO A 243 6.33 6.53 -27.46
N ALA A 244 5.97 5.85 -28.57
CA ALA A 244 6.47 6.17 -29.89
C ALA A 244 5.99 7.56 -30.40
N LEU A 245 4.85 8.03 -29.94
CA LEU A 245 4.26 9.32 -30.30
C LEU A 245 4.92 10.51 -29.60
N TYR A 246 5.71 10.27 -28.55
CA TYR A 246 6.22 11.34 -27.69
C TYR A 246 7.74 11.51 -27.77
N SER A 247 8.20 12.72 -27.48
CA SER A 247 9.62 13.03 -27.40
C SER A 247 10.28 12.36 -26.19
N GLY A 248 11.62 12.23 -26.22
CA GLY A 248 12.38 11.69 -25.09
C GLY A 248 12.22 12.51 -23.80
N MET A 249 12.03 13.83 -23.91
CA MET A 249 11.78 14.71 -22.76
C MET A 249 10.40 14.46 -22.14
N GLU A 250 9.38 14.21 -22.95
CA GLU A 250 8.04 13.84 -22.46
C GLU A 250 8.05 12.46 -21.82
N CYS A 251 8.75 11.48 -22.40
CA CYS A 251 8.95 10.17 -21.80
C CYS A 251 9.68 10.26 -20.45
N LEU A 252 10.73 11.07 -20.34
CA LEU A 252 11.43 11.31 -19.07
C LEU A 252 10.50 11.97 -18.04
N ALA A 253 9.75 12.98 -18.46
CA ALA A 253 8.78 13.65 -17.59
C ALA A 253 7.65 12.69 -17.15
N ALA A 254 7.21 11.76 -18.02
CA ALA A 254 6.24 10.73 -17.66
C ALA A 254 6.80 9.74 -16.63
N VAL A 255 8.08 9.37 -16.70
CA VAL A 255 8.76 8.56 -15.67
C VAL A 255 8.71 9.25 -14.31
N TYR A 256 8.99 10.57 -14.25
CA TYR A 256 8.89 11.31 -12.98
C TYR A 256 7.45 11.59 -12.58
N GLY A 257 6.56 11.80 -13.56
CA GLY A 257 5.11 11.90 -13.33
C GLY A 257 4.56 10.64 -12.68
N TYR A 258 4.97 9.47 -13.17
CA TYR A 258 4.57 8.21 -12.58
C TYR A 258 5.13 7.99 -11.17
N ALA A 259 6.38 8.38 -10.92
CA ALA A 259 6.93 8.33 -9.56
C ALA A 259 6.09 9.14 -8.57
N LEU A 260 5.60 10.32 -8.99
CA LEU A 260 4.71 11.14 -8.18
C LEU A 260 3.29 10.55 -8.09
N GLN A 261 2.77 10.05 -9.20
CA GLN A 261 1.46 9.39 -9.29
C GLN A 261 1.37 8.22 -8.30
N ILE A 262 2.28 7.24 -8.37
CA ILE A 262 2.26 6.06 -7.49
C ILE A 262 2.44 6.44 -6.01
N TYR A 263 3.23 7.48 -5.73
CA TYR A 263 3.34 8.02 -4.38
C TYR A 263 2.03 8.63 -3.90
N CYS A 264 1.41 9.51 -4.68
CA CYS A 264 0.18 10.20 -4.30
C CYS A 264 -0.99 9.23 -4.19
N ASP A 265 -1.09 8.25 -5.10
CA ASP A 265 -2.10 7.20 -5.05
C ASP A 265 -1.98 6.39 -3.74
N PHE A 266 -0.82 5.81 -3.50
CA PHE A 266 -0.65 4.88 -2.38
C PHE A 266 -0.51 5.58 -1.03
N SER A 267 0.19 6.72 -0.95
CA SER A 267 0.22 7.48 0.30
C SER A 267 -1.14 8.11 0.60
N GLY A 268 -1.89 8.51 -0.42
CA GLY A 268 -3.25 9.01 -0.27
C GLY A 268 -4.18 7.96 0.30
N TYR A 269 -4.15 6.74 -0.24
CA TYR A 269 -4.91 5.62 0.32
C TYR A 269 -4.51 5.29 1.76
N SER A 270 -3.19 5.25 2.04
CA SER A 270 -2.69 5.00 3.40
C SER A 270 -3.10 6.10 4.39
N ASP A 271 -3.08 7.37 3.98
CA ASP A 271 -3.52 8.49 4.81
C ASP A 271 -5.02 8.39 5.12
N MET A 272 -5.86 8.08 4.12
CA MET A 272 -7.29 7.82 4.34
C MET A 272 -7.51 6.66 5.31
N ALA A 273 -6.79 5.54 5.13
CA ALA A 273 -6.90 4.37 6.00
C ALA A 273 -6.54 4.70 7.46
N ILE A 274 -5.44 5.43 7.68
CA ILE A 274 -5.02 5.87 9.02
C ILE A 274 -6.04 6.84 9.60
N GLY A 275 -6.54 7.78 8.79
CA GLY A 275 -7.55 8.75 9.19
C GLY A 275 -8.86 8.09 9.63
N LEU A 276 -9.37 7.14 8.84
CA LEU A 276 -10.57 6.37 9.16
C LEU A 276 -10.40 5.57 10.45
N ALA A 277 -9.24 4.94 10.66
CA ALA A 277 -8.92 4.23 11.89
C ALA A 277 -8.92 5.17 13.12
N LEU A 278 -8.33 6.37 12.99
CA LEU A 278 -8.30 7.38 14.06
C LEU A 278 -9.70 7.85 14.45
N LEU A 279 -10.60 8.06 13.49
CA LEU A 279 -12.01 8.43 13.76
C LEU A 279 -12.77 7.34 14.51
N LEU A 280 -12.33 6.08 14.40
CA LEU A 280 -12.88 4.95 15.15
C LEU A 280 -12.15 4.67 16.47
N GLY A 281 -11.10 5.43 16.79
CA GLY A 281 -10.31 5.29 18.02
C GLY A 281 -9.16 4.31 17.91
N PHE A 282 -8.79 3.87 16.70
CA PHE A 282 -7.67 2.96 16.45
C PHE A 282 -6.48 3.70 15.86
N ARG A 283 -5.26 3.25 16.19
CA ARG A 283 -4.01 3.82 15.70
C ARG A 283 -3.30 2.85 14.80
N PHE A 284 -2.96 3.31 13.60
CA PHE A 284 -2.13 2.60 12.64
C PHE A 284 -0.73 3.20 12.55
N PRO A 285 0.29 2.42 12.16
CA PRO A 285 1.61 2.94 11.89
C PRO A 285 1.62 3.80 10.63
N LYS A 286 2.53 4.79 10.59
CA LYS A 286 2.83 5.56 9.39
C LYS A 286 3.36 4.63 8.29
N ASN A 287 2.93 4.84 7.04
CA ASN A 287 3.32 4.00 5.91
C ASN A 287 4.26 4.70 4.91
N PHE A 288 4.24 6.03 4.86
CA PHE A 288 5.11 6.86 4.02
C PHE A 288 5.70 8.03 4.80
N ASP A 289 6.97 8.36 4.55
CA ASP A 289 7.69 9.47 5.18
C ASP A 289 8.58 10.21 4.18
N ALA A 290 7.96 10.95 3.27
CA ALA A 290 8.66 11.70 2.21
C ALA A 290 9.79 10.89 1.55
N PRO A 291 9.49 9.76 0.90
CA PRO A 291 10.50 8.78 0.44
C PRO A 291 11.44 9.34 -0.62
N TYR A 292 11.02 10.31 -1.42
CA TYR A 292 11.86 10.91 -2.46
C TYR A 292 12.90 11.93 -1.93
N HIS A 293 12.97 12.15 -0.61
CA HIS A 293 14.08 12.86 0.04
C HIS A 293 15.30 11.96 0.31
N SER A 294 15.18 10.67 0.06
CA SER A 294 16.21 9.70 0.44
C SER A 294 17.48 9.86 -0.39
N ALA A 295 18.62 9.94 0.29
CA ALA A 295 19.93 9.96 -0.34
C ALA A 295 20.49 8.54 -0.62
N THR A 296 19.83 7.48 -0.14
CA THR A 296 20.22 6.11 -0.41
C THR A 296 18.99 5.21 -0.59
N ILE A 297 19.14 4.11 -1.34
CA ILE A 297 18.07 3.13 -1.52
C ILE A 297 17.66 2.45 -0.18
N THR A 298 18.58 2.35 0.77
CA THR A 298 18.28 1.85 2.12
C THR A 298 17.38 2.82 2.87
N GLU A 299 17.63 4.11 2.76
CA GLU A 299 16.78 5.15 3.34
C GLU A 299 15.41 5.19 2.65
N PHE A 300 15.39 5.06 1.31
CA PHE A 300 14.15 4.99 0.54
C PHE A 300 13.21 3.90 1.10
N TRP A 301 13.68 2.68 1.30
CA TRP A 301 12.88 1.57 1.85
C TRP A 301 12.51 1.73 3.33
N ARG A 302 13.17 2.63 4.06
CA ARG A 302 12.74 3.03 5.42
C ARG A 302 11.61 4.05 5.42
N ARG A 303 11.38 4.73 4.27
CA ARG A 303 10.41 5.81 4.09
C ARG A 303 9.25 5.44 3.16
N TRP A 304 9.47 4.47 2.27
CA TRP A 304 8.47 3.94 1.33
C TRP A 304 7.85 2.67 1.86
N HIS A 305 6.49 2.60 1.87
CA HIS A 305 5.72 1.42 2.29
C HIS A 305 6.31 0.76 3.54
N ILE A 306 6.43 1.56 4.60
CA ILE A 306 7.18 1.23 5.83
C ILE A 306 6.66 -0.08 6.44
N SER A 307 5.35 -0.29 6.44
CA SER A 307 4.73 -1.49 7.01
C SER A 307 5.15 -2.77 6.26
N LEU A 308 5.19 -2.75 4.92
CA LEU A 308 5.70 -3.87 4.11
C LEU A 308 7.19 -4.07 4.32
N SER A 309 7.98 -3.00 4.27
CA SER A 309 9.44 -3.06 4.47
C SER A 309 9.81 -3.67 5.81
N MET A 310 9.07 -3.30 6.87
CA MET A 310 9.22 -3.90 8.20
C MET A 310 8.76 -5.36 8.23
N TRP A 311 7.69 -5.72 7.51
CA TRP A 311 7.22 -7.09 7.41
C TRP A 311 8.27 -7.98 6.72
N LEU A 312 8.76 -7.59 5.54
CA LEU A 312 9.80 -8.30 4.79
C LEU A 312 11.08 -8.45 5.60
N ARG A 313 11.49 -7.41 6.32
CA ARG A 313 12.65 -7.48 7.22
C ARG A 313 12.47 -8.53 8.31
N ASP A 314 11.33 -8.49 9.02
CA ASP A 314 11.16 -9.25 10.28
C ASP A 314 10.77 -10.71 10.03
N TYR A 315 9.98 -10.98 8.99
CA TYR A 315 9.49 -12.34 8.70
C TYR A 315 10.31 -13.05 7.62
N LEU A 316 11.00 -12.34 6.73
CA LEU A 316 11.79 -12.93 5.66
C LEU A 316 13.30 -12.71 5.87
N TYR A 317 13.80 -11.49 5.83
CA TYR A 317 15.21 -11.20 5.88
C TYR A 317 15.89 -11.74 7.14
N ILE A 318 15.33 -11.49 8.33
CA ILE A 318 15.85 -11.97 9.60
C ILE A 318 15.75 -13.51 9.68
N SER A 319 14.68 -14.12 9.15
CA SER A 319 14.51 -15.57 9.12
C SER A 319 15.54 -16.27 8.24
N LEU A 320 16.02 -15.65 7.16
CA LEU A 320 17.10 -16.11 6.29
C LEU A 320 18.51 -15.99 6.95
N GLY A 321 18.56 -15.33 8.12
CA GLY A 321 19.80 -15.10 8.89
C GLY A 321 20.26 -13.64 8.93
N GLY A 322 19.58 -12.74 8.22
CA GLY A 322 19.89 -11.30 8.22
C GLY A 322 21.33 -11.03 7.80
N ASN A 323 22.02 -10.18 8.56
CA ASN A 323 23.44 -9.81 8.36
C ASN A 323 24.43 -10.60 9.24
N ARG A 324 23.96 -11.66 9.94
CA ARG A 324 24.77 -12.37 10.96
C ARG A 324 25.71 -13.44 10.39
N LYS A 325 25.54 -13.83 9.12
CA LYS A 325 26.26 -14.97 8.51
C LYS A 325 27.27 -14.54 7.43
N GLY A 326 27.87 -13.35 7.59
CA GLY A 326 28.88 -12.83 6.68
C GLY A 326 28.29 -12.06 5.47
N ARG A 327 29.17 -11.38 4.72
CA ARG A 327 28.82 -10.42 3.67
C ARG A 327 28.05 -11.04 2.49
N LEU A 328 28.56 -12.13 1.93
CA LEU A 328 27.94 -12.79 0.79
C LEU A 328 26.51 -13.26 1.14
N ARG A 329 26.33 -13.82 2.34
CA ARG A 329 25.01 -14.22 2.81
C ARG A 329 24.08 -13.04 3.02
N THR A 330 24.60 -11.89 3.48
CA THR A 330 23.83 -10.64 3.59
C THR A 330 23.33 -10.18 2.23
N TYR A 331 24.19 -10.15 1.21
CA TYR A 331 23.79 -9.76 -0.15
C TYR A 331 22.75 -10.71 -0.74
N PHE A 332 22.95 -12.01 -0.57
CA PHE A 332 21.98 -13.02 -0.97
C PHE A 332 20.63 -12.81 -0.26
N ASN A 333 20.63 -12.58 1.05
CA ASN A 333 19.40 -12.36 1.82
C ASN A 333 18.68 -11.08 1.36
N LEU A 334 19.39 -9.99 1.07
CA LEU A 334 18.84 -8.75 0.52
C LEU A 334 18.21 -9.01 -0.85
N LEU A 335 18.93 -9.69 -1.75
CA LEU A 335 18.43 -10.01 -3.08
C LEU A 335 17.16 -10.86 -3.01
N VAL A 336 17.17 -11.98 -2.27
CA VAL A 336 16.01 -12.86 -2.12
C VAL A 336 14.82 -12.10 -1.53
N THR A 337 15.06 -11.24 -0.53
CA THR A 337 13.98 -10.45 0.10
C THR A 337 13.33 -9.51 -0.91
N MET A 338 14.12 -8.83 -1.73
CA MET A 338 13.58 -7.89 -2.73
C MET A 338 12.96 -8.59 -3.93
N VAL A 339 13.50 -9.73 -4.36
CA VAL A 339 12.92 -10.58 -5.42
C VAL A 339 11.53 -11.06 -5.00
N LEU A 340 11.39 -11.60 -3.79
CA LEU A 340 10.10 -12.05 -3.27
C LEU A 340 9.14 -10.88 -3.02
N GLY A 341 9.68 -9.70 -2.61
CA GLY A 341 8.91 -8.47 -2.54
C GLY A 341 8.41 -8.00 -3.90
N GLY A 342 9.22 -8.12 -4.95
CA GLY A 342 8.82 -7.83 -6.33
C GLY A 342 7.71 -8.76 -6.82
N LEU A 343 7.88 -10.06 -6.66
CA LEU A 343 6.85 -11.05 -6.98
C LEU A 343 5.55 -10.84 -6.20
N TRP A 344 5.64 -10.38 -4.94
CA TRP A 344 4.46 -10.04 -4.16
C TRP A 344 3.63 -8.91 -4.80
N HIS A 345 4.27 -7.93 -5.45
CA HIS A 345 3.56 -6.86 -6.16
C HIS A 345 2.81 -7.35 -7.38
N GLY A 346 3.41 -8.22 -8.19
CA GLY A 346 2.75 -8.72 -9.40
C GLY A 346 3.34 -10.02 -9.93
N SER A 347 2.51 -10.79 -10.61
CA SER A 347 2.84 -12.08 -11.22
C SER A 347 3.33 -11.90 -12.67
N ASN A 348 4.38 -11.09 -12.87
CA ASN A 348 4.99 -10.85 -14.18
C ASN A 348 6.50 -10.67 -14.04
N ILE A 349 7.24 -11.00 -15.10
CA ILE A 349 8.70 -10.90 -15.15
C ILE A 349 9.24 -9.49 -14.84
N ARG A 350 8.49 -8.44 -15.16
CA ARG A 350 8.86 -7.03 -14.83
C ARG A 350 9.02 -6.81 -13.34
N PHE A 351 8.14 -7.39 -12.52
CA PHE A 351 8.23 -7.28 -11.06
C PHE A 351 9.42 -8.06 -10.50
N LEU A 352 9.80 -9.16 -11.17
CA LEU A 352 11.02 -9.89 -10.84
C LEU A 352 12.25 -9.01 -11.12
N VAL A 353 12.33 -8.37 -12.31
CA VAL A 353 13.41 -7.44 -12.67
C VAL A 353 13.47 -6.28 -11.68
N TRP A 354 12.32 -5.67 -11.37
CA TRP A 354 12.22 -4.60 -10.38
C TRP A 354 12.78 -5.05 -9.01
N GLY A 355 12.39 -6.22 -8.52
CA GLY A 355 12.87 -6.79 -7.27
C GLY A 355 14.38 -7.08 -7.28
N VAL A 356 14.90 -7.68 -8.35
CA VAL A 356 16.33 -7.94 -8.54
C VAL A 356 17.14 -6.64 -8.48
N MET A 357 16.73 -5.63 -9.23
CA MET A 357 17.42 -4.35 -9.30
C MET A 357 17.44 -3.63 -7.94
N HIS A 358 16.31 -3.63 -7.21
CA HIS A 358 16.28 -3.11 -5.84
C HIS A 358 17.18 -3.89 -4.90
N GLY A 359 17.21 -5.22 -4.99
CA GLY A 359 18.09 -6.07 -4.21
C GLY A 359 19.57 -5.81 -4.48
N VAL A 360 19.94 -5.65 -5.76
CA VAL A 360 21.30 -5.25 -6.18
C VAL A 360 21.62 -3.85 -5.65
N GLY A 361 20.71 -2.88 -5.79
CA GLY A 361 20.90 -1.53 -5.28
C GLY A 361 21.18 -1.50 -3.77
N LEU A 362 20.45 -2.28 -2.98
CA LEU A 362 20.72 -2.42 -1.54
C LEU A 362 22.08 -3.05 -1.25
N ALA A 363 22.47 -4.09 -2.01
CA ALA A 363 23.77 -4.74 -1.86
C ALA A 363 24.91 -3.78 -2.21
N VAL A 364 24.78 -2.99 -3.27
CA VAL A 364 25.76 -1.96 -3.69
C VAL A 364 25.91 -0.90 -2.59
N VAL A 365 24.83 -0.37 -2.04
CA VAL A 365 24.89 0.61 -0.95
C VAL A 365 25.55 0.01 0.30
N HIS A 366 25.24 -1.24 0.63
CA HIS A 366 25.88 -1.93 1.75
C HIS A 366 27.40 -2.09 1.51
N ALA A 367 27.80 -2.55 0.32
CA ALA A 367 29.20 -2.69 -0.07
C ALA A 367 29.95 -1.33 -0.05
N PHE A 368 29.31 -0.27 -0.56
CA PHE A 368 29.86 1.09 -0.53
C PHE A 368 30.11 1.59 0.89
N HIS A 369 29.19 1.37 1.83
CA HIS A 369 29.39 1.72 3.24
C HIS A 369 30.55 0.96 3.88
N GLU A 370 30.74 -0.30 3.52
CA GLU A 370 31.86 -1.11 4.00
C GLU A 370 33.21 -0.63 3.44
N LEU A 371 33.24 -0.34 2.12
CA LEU A 371 34.43 0.24 1.48
C LEU A 371 34.77 1.59 2.07
N LYS A 372 33.76 2.46 2.27
CA LYS A 372 33.98 3.75 2.91
C LYS A 372 34.60 3.61 4.29
N LYS A 373 34.11 2.71 5.14
CA LYS A 373 34.72 2.43 6.46
C LYS A 373 36.16 1.93 6.36
N ARG A 374 36.49 1.20 5.29
CA ARG A 374 37.86 0.64 5.12
C ARG A 374 38.86 1.69 4.61
N PHE A 375 38.44 2.60 3.73
CA PHE A 375 39.34 3.55 3.07
C PHE A 375 39.30 4.95 3.67
N TRP A 376 38.26 5.28 4.42
CA TRP A 376 38.16 6.57 5.10
C TRP A 376 38.63 6.44 6.54
N PRO A 377 39.74 7.15 6.91
CA PRO A 377 40.24 7.11 8.28
C PRO A 377 39.20 7.61 9.28
N ASP A 378 39.17 7.04 10.49
CA ASP A 378 38.39 7.56 11.59
C ASP A 378 38.79 9.00 11.86
N GLY A 379 37.78 9.92 11.85
CA GLY A 379 37.99 11.37 12.03
C GLY A 379 38.06 12.21 10.75
N PHE A 380 38.03 11.62 9.55
CA PHE A 380 37.93 12.43 8.34
C PHE A 380 36.56 13.09 8.22
N THR A 381 36.51 14.41 8.34
CA THR A 381 35.33 15.22 8.09
C THR A 381 35.49 15.95 6.78
N PRO A 382 34.68 15.64 5.73
CA PRO A 382 34.72 16.40 4.49
C PRO A 382 34.35 17.86 4.75
N SER A 383 34.87 18.78 3.92
CA SER A 383 34.41 20.16 3.98
C SER A 383 32.88 20.25 3.80
N PRO A 384 32.20 21.25 4.37
CA PRO A 384 30.74 21.40 4.24
C PRO A 384 30.27 21.36 2.78
N ALA A 385 31.00 22.01 1.87
CA ALA A 385 30.70 22.01 0.42
C ALA A 385 30.77 20.60 -0.16
N LEU A 386 31.85 19.85 0.11
CA LEU A 386 32.02 18.48 -0.37
C LEU A 386 30.96 17.55 0.22
N HIS A 387 30.60 17.74 1.48
CA HIS A 387 29.52 17.00 2.13
C HIS A 387 28.18 17.20 1.41
N TRP A 388 27.78 18.46 1.19
CA TRP A 388 26.50 18.75 0.53
C TRP A 388 26.48 18.35 -0.95
N CYS A 389 27.60 18.49 -1.68
CA CYS A 389 27.73 17.96 -3.03
C CYS A 389 27.57 16.43 -3.04
N GLY A 390 28.17 15.74 -2.09
CA GLY A 390 28.05 14.28 -1.96
C GLY A 390 26.61 13.84 -1.63
N VAL A 391 25.93 14.54 -0.73
CA VAL A 391 24.51 14.28 -0.40
C VAL A 391 23.62 14.54 -1.62
N GLY A 392 23.84 15.65 -2.33
CA GLY A 392 23.08 15.98 -3.54
C GLY A 392 23.26 14.93 -4.64
N ALA A 393 24.50 14.50 -4.90
CA ALA A 393 24.78 13.46 -5.87
C ALA A 393 24.14 12.11 -5.49
N ALA A 394 24.23 11.72 -4.23
CA ALA A 394 23.60 10.50 -3.73
C ALA A 394 22.06 10.55 -3.84
N TRP A 395 21.47 11.71 -3.53
CA TRP A 395 20.05 11.94 -3.70
C TRP A 395 19.62 11.83 -5.18
N LEU A 396 20.34 12.50 -6.10
CA LEU A 396 20.07 12.41 -7.53
C LEU A 396 20.14 10.97 -8.02
N LEU A 397 21.20 10.24 -7.69
CA LEU A 397 21.35 8.83 -8.07
C LEU A 397 20.22 7.96 -7.53
N THR A 398 19.84 8.14 -6.27
CA THR A 398 18.76 7.36 -5.64
C THR A 398 17.41 7.69 -6.28
N PHE A 399 17.10 8.96 -6.49
CA PHE A 399 15.86 9.41 -7.10
C PHE A 399 15.70 8.86 -8.53
N HIS A 400 16.75 8.99 -9.38
CA HIS A 400 16.71 8.46 -10.74
C HIS A 400 16.62 6.94 -10.75
N PHE A 401 17.41 6.25 -9.93
CA PHE A 401 17.38 4.80 -9.83
C PHE A 401 15.96 4.30 -9.52
N VAL A 402 15.33 4.86 -8.50
CA VAL A 402 13.96 4.48 -8.11
C VAL A 402 12.96 4.85 -9.21
N SER A 403 13.06 6.07 -9.78
CA SER A 403 12.12 6.53 -10.82
C SER A 403 12.18 5.67 -12.08
N PHE A 404 13.39 5.30 -12.53
CA PHE A 404 13.53 4.40 -13.69
C PHE A 404 13.05 2.97 -13.39
N LEU A 405 13.17 2.48 -12.16
CA LEU A 405 12.62 1.18 -11.80
C LEU A 405 11.09 1.18 -11.73
N TRP A 406 10.45 2.31 -11.46
CA TRP A 406 9.00 2.42 -11.57
C TRP A 406 8.47 2.17 -12.98
N VAL A 407 9.28 2.32 -14.03
CA VAL A 407 8.89 1.98 -15.41
C VAL A 407 8.49 0.51 -15.50
N PHE A 408 9.27 -0.40 -14.90
CA PHE A 408 8.92 -1.83 -14.86
C PHE A 408 7.67 -2.11 -14.02
N PHE A 409 7.31 -1.22 -13.15
CA PHE A 409 6.10 -1.35 -12.33
C PHE A 409 4.85 -0.94 -13.11
N ARG A 410 4.92 0.13 -13.94
CA ARG A 410 3.78 0.72 -14.66
C ARG A 410 3.53 0.09 -16.03
N ALA A 411 4.57 -0.12 -16.81
CA ALA A 411 4.43 -0.58 -18.19
C ALA A 411 3.63 -1.89 -18.27
N GLU A 412 2.94 -2.13 -19.36
CA GLU A 412 2.10 -3.32 -19.56
C GLU A 412 2.93 -4.60 -19.60
N ASP A 413 4.07 -4.55 -20.30
CA ASP A 413 4.97 -5.68 -20.50
C ASP A 413 6.46 -5.25 -20.47
N MET A 414 7.36 -6.20 -20.69
CA MET A 414 8.81 -5.97 -20.70
C MET A 414 9.24 -5.15 -21.92
N GLU A 415 8.63 -5.38 -23.08
CA GLU A 415 8.96 -4.70 -24.33
C GLU A 415 8.65 -3.20 -24.20
N ARG A 416 7.46 -2.87 -23.70
CA ARG A 416 7.03 -1.49 -23.43
C ARG A 416 7.92 -0.82 -22.37
N SER A 417 8.33 -1.55 -21.34
CA SER A 417 9.28 -1.04 -20.35
C SER A 417 10.61 -0.62 -20.98
N LEU A 418 11.17 -1.46 -21.85
CA LEU A 418 12.43 -1.19 -22.53
C LEU A 418 12.28 -0.09 -23.59
N GLU A 419 11.15 -0.01 -24.26
CA GLU A 419 10.85 1.04 -25.22
C GLU A 419 10.86 2.42 -24.55
N ILE A 420 10.13 2.59 -23.44
CA ILE A 420 10.12 3.84 -22.67
C ILE A 420 11.53 4.24 -22.24
N LEU A 421 12.30 3.28 -21.67
CA LEU A 421 13.67 3.54 -21.24
C LEU A 421 14.60 3.95 -22.39
N ARG A 422 14.43 3.38 -23.59
CA ARG A 422 15.18 3.77 -24.78
C ARG A 422 14.77 5.17 -25.26
N ARG A 423 13.46 5.44 -25.29
CA ARG A 423 12.92 6.73 -25.74
C ARG A 423 13.42 7.90 -24.93
N VAL A 424 13.61 7.77 -23.63
CA VAL A 424 14.19 8.82 -22.77
C VAL A 424 15.50 9.37 -23.31
N PHE A 425 16.28 8.59 -24.07
CA PHE A 425 17.56 8.98 -24.67
C PHE A 425 17.46 9.43 -26.13
N VAL A 426 16.26 9.51 -26.69
CA VAL A 426 16.04 9.99 -28.07
C VAL A 426 15.72 11.48 -28.03
N PHE A 427 16.66 12.30 -28.46
CA PHE A 427 16.55 13.77 -28.50
C PHE A 427 16.15 14.28 -29.89
N GLY A 428 15.54 15.46 -29.93
CA GLY A 428 15.27 16.19 -31.18
C GLY A 428 14.01 15.79 -31.95
N GLN A 429 13.16 14.93 -31.39
CA GLN A 429 11.83 14.71 -31.97
C GLN A 429 10.83 15.71 -31.42
N PRO A 430 9.88 16.22 -32.26
CA PRO A 430 8.78 17.03 -31.78
C PRO A 430 7.86 16.20 -30.91
N GLY A 431 7.33 16.77 -29.84
CA GLY A 431 6.36 16.17 -28.95
C GLY A 431 5.02 16.90 -29.01
N GLU A 432 4.03 16.35 -28.35
CA GLU A 432 2.70 16.97 -28.22
C GLU A 432 2.67 18.09 -27.16
N GLY A 433 3.73 18.19 -26.33
CA GLY A 433 3.85 19.16 -25.25
C GLY A 433 3.17 18.72 -23.95
N PHE A 434 3.27 19.58 -22.94
CA PHE A 434 2.72 19.29 -21.61
C PHE A 434 1.33 19.89 -21.45
N PRO A 435 0.32 19.11 -21.02
CA PRO A 435 -0.97 19.67 -20.65
C PRO A 435 -0.82 20.71 -19.53
N LEU A 436 -1.46 21.88 -19.70
CA LEU A 436 -1.24 23.05 -18.84
C LEU A 436 -1.39 22.78 -17.34
N LEU A 437 -2.38 21.97 -16.96
CA LEU A 437 -2.67 21.69 -15.55
C LEU A 437 -1.83 20.54 -14.96
N VAL A 438 -1.09 19.77 -15.77
CA VAL A 438 -0.17 18.73 -15.26
C VAL A 438 1.00 19.36 -14.52
N ILE A 439 1.51 20.49 -15.01
CA ILE A 439 2.62 21.20 -14.35
C ILE A 439 2.27 21.63 -12.92
N PRO A 440 1.17 22.36 -12.65
CA PRO A 440 0.80 22.68 -11.27
C PRO A 440 0.49 21.44 -10.42
N ALA A 441 -0.12 20.38 -10.95
CA ALA A 441 -0.35 19.15 -10.20
C ALA A 441 0.97 18.50 -9.74
N VAL A 442 1.98 18.45 -10.62
CA VAL A 442 3.33 17.96 -10.28
C VAL A 442 3.98 18.86 -9.24
N LEU A 443 3.92 20.19 -9.39
CA LEU A 443 4.50 21.14 -8.44
C LEU A 443 3.85 21.03 -7.05
N ILE A 444 2.53 20.88 -6.98
CA ILE A 444 1.82 20.69 -5.71
C ILE A 444 2.22 19.36 -5.07
N GLY A 445 2.29 18.28 -5.84
CA GLY A 445 2.70 16.98 -5.33
C GLY A 445 4.14 16.99 -4.79
N LEU A 446 5.06 17.68 -5.46
CA LEU A 446 6.42 17.91 -4.96
C LEU A 446 6.42 18.79 -3.69
N ALA A 447 5.61 19.84 -3.64
CA ALA A 447 5.47 20.68 -2.45
C ALA A 447 4.95 19.88 -1.24
N LEU A 448 4.02 18.95 -1.45
CA LEU A 448 3.57 18.04 -0.39
C LEU A 448 4.69 17.11 0.11
N GLN A 449 5.59 16.68 -0.76
CA GLN A 449 6.79 15.93 -0.35
C GLN A 449 7.73 16.80 0.52
N LEU A 450 7.97 18.05 0.10
CA LEU A 450 8.94 18.93 0.76
C LEU A 450 8.39 19.55 2.06
N PHE A 451 7.13 19.89 2.08
CA PHE A 451 6.51 20.72 3.13
C PHE A 451 5.37 20.03 3.86
N GLY A 452 5.04 18.78 3.55
CA GLY A 452 3.87 18.08 4.12
C GLY A 452 3.83 18.08 5.66
N ALA A 453 4.97 17.90 6.33
CA ALA A 453 5.05 17.94 7.79
C ALA A 453 4.74 19.35 8.33
N ARG A 454 5.18 20.42 7.64
CA ARG A 454 4.88 21.81 8.04
C ARG A 454 3.41 22.17 7.79
N LEU A 455 2.86 21.70 6.66
CA LEU A 455 1.44 21.87 6.36
C LEU A 455 0.56 21.17 7.39
N PHE A 456 0.93 19.97 7.81
CA PHE A 456 0.25 19.26 8.88
C PHE A 456 0.28 20.05 10.20
N ALA A 457 1.46 20.53 10.63
CA ALA A 457 1.60 21.33 11.84
C ALA A 457 0.77 22.63 11.79
N ALA A 458 0.78 23.34 10.65
CA ALA A 458 -0.03 24.52 10.43
C ALA A 458 -1.54 24.20 10.46
N PHE A 459 -1.96 23.06 9.93
CA PHE A 459 -3.36 22.63 10.01
C PHE A 459 -3.79 22.37 11.45
N VAL A 460 -2.98 21.65 12.24
CA VAL A 460 -3.27 21.37 13.66
C VAL A 460 -3.41 22.67 14.44
N ASP A 461 -2.47 23.61 14.26
CA ASP A 461 -2.52 24.93 14.90
C ASP A 461 -3.78 25.74 14.49
N ALA A 462 -4.13 25.73 13.20
CA ALA A 462 -5.35 26.37 12.71
C ALA A 462 -6.62 25.74 13.29
N GLN A 463 -6.66 24.40 13.40
CA GLN A 463 -7.79 23.67 13.97
C GLN A 463 -8.04 24.00 15.44
N GLU A 464 -6.97 24.28 16.22
CA GLU A 464 -7.12 24.69 17.60
C GLU A 464 -7.68 26.12 17.76
N ARG A 465 -7.39 26.99 16.78
CA ARG A 465 -7.76 28.41 16.81
C ARG A 465 -9.10 28.72 16.17
N LEU A 466 -9.49 27.96 15.15
CA LEU A 466 -10.70 28.24 14.37
C LEU A 466 -11.97 27.71 15.05
N PRO A 467 -13.10 28.47 15.04
CA PRO A 467 -14.40 27.97 15.44
C PRO A 467 -14.82 26.75 14.56
N TRP A 468 -15.53 25.80 15.17
CA TRP A 468 -15.98 24.58 14.47
C TRP A 468 -16.78 24.84 13.18
N ALA A 469 -17.59 25.91 13.16
CA ALA A 469 -18.39 26.29 11.98
C ALA A 469 -17.50 26.71 10.81
N VAL A 470 -16.39 27.44 11.08
CA VAL A 470 -15.42 27.81 10.04
C VAL A 470 -14.69 26.57 9.53
N GLN A 471 -14.30 25.65 10.43
CA GLN A 471 -13.69 24.37 10.04
C GLN A 471 -14.64 23.56 9.11
N ALA A 472 -15.92 23.48 9.43
CA ALA A 472 -16.92 22.80 8.62
C ALA A 472 -17.07 23.42 7.23
N VAL A 473 -17.10 24.75 7.13
CA VAL A 473 -17.16 25.46 5.84
C VAL A 473 -15.91 25.20 5.01
N VAL A 474 -14.70 25.30 5.62
CA VAL A 474 -13.44 25.02 4.93
C VAL A 474 -13.42 23.59 4.40
N LEU A 475 -13.81 22.60 5.21
CA LEU A 475 -13.88 21.20 4.80
C LEU A 475 -14.89 20.98 3.66
N ALA A 476 -16.05 21.63 3.72
CA ALA A 476 -17.05 21.55 2.65
C ALA A 476 -16.51 22.15 1.33
N LEU A 477 -15.82 23.29 1.38
CA LEU A 477 -15.20 23.90 0.20
C LEU A 477 -14.09 23.03 -0.39
N VAL A 478 -13.20 22.50 0.46
CA VAL A 478 -12.12 21.58 0.02
C VAL A 478 -12.70 20.29 -0.53
N GLY A 479 -13.71 19.71 0.11
CA GLY A 479 -14.40 18.51 -0.38
C GLY A 479 -15.08 18.75 -1.72
N GLY A 480 -15.81 19.86 -1.88
CA GLY A 480 -16.42 20.26 -3.15
C GLY A 480 -15.40 20.50 -4.27
N PHE A 481 -14.24 21.08 -3.93
CA PHE A 481 -13.13 21.24 -4.88
C PHE A 481 -12.57 19.87 -5.32
N ILE A 482 -12.33 18.95 -4.37
CA ILE A 482 -11.83 17.59 -4.68
C ILE A 482 -12.82 16.86 -5.59
N LEU A 483 -14.12 16.89 -5.27
CA LEU A 483 -15.15 16.25 -6.09
C LEU A 483 -15.24 16.84 -7.49
N LYS A 484 -15.06 18.14 -7.66
CA LYS A 484 -15.08 18.80 -8.95
C LYS A 484 -13.83 18.53 -9.80
N MET A 485 -12.68 18.37 -9.18
CA MET A 485 -11.39 18.15 -9.86
C MET A 485 -11.09 16.67 -10.08
N GLY A 486 -11.75 15.78 -9.34
CA GLY A 486 -11.65 14.35 -9.54
C GLY A 486 -12.19 13.91 -10.90
N PRO A 487 -11.71 12.81 -11.46
CA PRO A 487 -12.24 12.25 -12.70
C PRO A 487 -13.69 11.79 -12.51
N ASP A 488 -14.46 11.76 -13.62
CA ASP A 488 -15.77 11.14 -13.63
C ASP A 488 -15.63 9.63 -13.37
N GLY A 489 -16.31 9.15 -12.33
CA GLY A 489 -16.22 7.76 -11.88
C GLY A 489 -15.13 7.49 -10.85
N VAL A 490 -15.03 6.25 -10.40
CA VAL A 490 -14.07 5.83 -9.37
C VAL A 490 -12.87 5.17 -10.04
N MET A 491 -11.75 5.87 -10.08
CA MET A 491 -10.50 5.28 -10.58
C MET A 491 -9.99 4.23 -9.60
N PRO A 492 -9.70 3.01 -10.07
CA PRO A 492 -9.18 1.95 -9.21
C PRO A 492 -7.85 2.38 -8.60
N PHE A 493 -7.59 1.89 -7.39
CA PHE A 493 -6.30 2.03 -6.75
C PHE A 493 -5.23 1.25 -7.53
N ILE A 494 -4.03 1.79 -7.64
CA ILE A 494 -2.96 1.23 -8.49
C ILE A 494 -2.67 -0.26 -8.19
N TYR A 495 -2.79 -0.69 -6.94
CA TYR A 495 -2.60 -2.09 -6.54
C TYR A 495 -3.76 -3.05 -6.92
N PHE A 496 -4.85 -2.56 -7.49
CA PHE A 496 -5.91 -3.40 -8.07
C PHE A 496 -5.62 -3.79 -9.52
N GLN A 497 -4.59 -3.20 -10.11
CA GLN A 497 -4.19 -3.42 -11.50
C GLN A 497 -3.15 -4.55 -11.64
N PHE A 498 -2.62 -5.08 -10.52
CA PHE A 498 -1.52 -6.06 -10.53
C PHE A 498 -1.87 -7.38 -9.87
#